data_03935b65fa87f1654096b658cf94c889
#
_entry.id   03935b65fa87f1654096b658cf94c889
#
_cell.length_a   1.000
_cell.length_b   1.000
_cell.length_c   1.000
_cell.angle_alpha   90.00
_cell.angle_beta   90.00
_cell.angle_gamma   90.00
#
_symmetry.space_group_name_H-M   'P 1'
#
loop_
_entity.id
_entity.type
_entity.pdbx_description
1 polymer ?
#
loop_
_entity_poly.entity_id
_entity_poly.type
_entity_poly.pdbx_seq_one_letter_code
_entity_poly.pdbx_strand_id
1 'polypeptide(L)'
;IRDLPDFADGDILPVRSSVGEILGHGYFNRKSSITGRMIAFGAEPPEAAVRGSLERALKLRAGLFDPASTNARRLVNAEGDGLPGLIADMYDDVLVIQITTLGMEKLKPLVVDTLSASLRPRSVIERSDLPARREEGLEPREALLAGEAVDKGRILEAGIPFWVGWAQGQKTGFDLDQRESRQLVRGFAAGRRGLNCVA
;
A
#
# COMPACT_ATOMS: atom_id res chain seq x y z
N ILE A 1 -13.14 23.62 1.30
CA ILE A 1 -12.03 24.39 1.92
C ILE A 1 -12.23 25.84 1.47
N ARG A 2 -12.36 26.80 2.42
CA ARG A 2 -12.60 28.22 2.08
C ARG A 2 -11.29 28.96 1.82
N ASP A 3 -10.27 28.67 2.61
CA ASP A 3 -8.96 29.32 2.52
C ASP A 3 -7.86 28.28 2.56
N LEU A 4 -6.96 28.32 1.58
CA LEU A 4 -5.72 27.59 1.56
C LEU A 4 -4.57 28.60 1.69
N PRO A 5 -3.64 28.41 2.62
CA PRO A 5 -2.43 29.21 2.68
C PRO A 5 -1.58 28.98 1.42
N ASP A 6 -0.53 29.74 1.26
CA ASP A 6 0.49 29.40 0.29
C ASP A 6 1.24 28.15 0.75
N PHE A 7 1.39 27.14 -0.13
CA PHE A 7 2.03 25.85 0.17
C PHE A 7 2.64 25.24 -1.08
N ALA A 8 3.62 24.38 -0.92
CA ALA A 8 4.14 23.54 -1.99
C ALA A 8 3.31 22.25 -2.09
N ASP A 9 3.02 21.81 -3.34
CA ASP A 9 2.26 20.58 -3.55
C ASP A 9 2.90 19.41 -2.80
N GLY A 10 2.07 18.64 -2.12
CA GLY A 10 2.46 17.54 -1.22
C GLY A 10 2.77 17.94 0.22
N ASP A 11 2.72 19.23 0.58
CA ASP A 11 2.94 19.68 1.96
C ASP A 11 1.79 19.22 2.88
N ILE A 12 2.16 18.95 4.13
CA ILE A 12 1.24 18.61 5.20
C ILE A 12 0.81 19.89 5.90
N LEU A 13 -0.49 20.15 5.91
CA LEU A 13 -1.07 21.35 6.53
C LEU A 13 -2.08 20.97 7.60
N PRO A 14 -2.24 21.81 8.66
CA PRO A 14 -3.31 21.66 9.61
C PRO A 14 -4.66 22.02 8.96
N VAL A 15 -5.65 21.17 9.16
CA VAL A 15 -7.03 21.42 8.76
C VAL A 15 -7.80 21.95 9.98
N ARG A 16 -8.45 23.10 9.80
CA ARG A 16 -9.16 23.79 10.88
C ARG A 16 -10.66 23.90 10.59
N SER A 17 -11.44 23.91 11.64
CA SER A 17 -12.86 24.26 11.58
C SER A 17 -13.06 25.74 11.27
N SER A 18 -14.29 26.15 10.99
CA SER A 18 -14.66 27.57 10.80
C SER A 18 -14.44 28.46 12.04
N VAL A 19 -14.29 27.86 13.22
CA VAL A 19 -14.01 28.54 14.49
C VAL A 19 -12.54 28.44 14.90
N GLY A 20 -11.68 27.90 14.01
CA GLY A 20 -10.22 27.86 14.22
C GLY A 20 -9.69 26.61 14.93
N GLU A 21 -10.55 25.68 15.34
CA GLU A 21 -10.10 24.43 15.99
C GLU A 21 -9.39 23.50 15.00
N ILE A 22 -8.33 22.84 15.46
CA ILE A 22 -7.61 21.85 14.64
C ILE A 22 -8.45 20.58 14.54
N LEU A 23 -8.87 20.25 13.33
CA LEU A 23 -9.57 18.99 13.00
C LEU A 23 -8.59 17.85 12.71
N GLY A 24 -7.36 18.20 12.33
CA GLY A 24 -6.31 17.24 11.99
C GLY A 24 -5.32 17.81 11.01
N HIS A 25 -4.57 16.92 10.35
CA HIS A 25 -3.58 17.27 9.35
C HIS A 25 -3.78 16.42 8.09
N GLY A 26 -3.54 17.02 6.95
CA GLY A 26 -3.59 16.36 5.65
C GLY A 26 -2.52 16.89 4.73
N TYR A 27 -2.15 16.13 3.73
CA TYR A 27 -1.33 16.64 2.65
C TYR A 27 -2.20 17.15 1.50
N PHE A 28 -1.67 18.14 0.80
CA PHE A 28 -2.40 18.89 -0.23
C PHE A 28 -1.65 18.91 -1.54
N ASN A 29 -2.38 18.76 -2.65
CA ASN A 29 -1.85 18.84 -4.01
C ASN A 29 -2.87 19.51 -4.92
N ARG A 30 -2.49 20.68 -5.50
CA ARG A 30 -3.37 21.44 -6.39
C ARG A 30 -3.59 20.80 -7.75
N LYS A 31 -2.70 19.89 -8.17
CA LYS A 31 -2.80 19.16 -9.43
C LYS A 31 -3.79 18.01 -9.38
N SER A 32 -4.05 17.48 -8.18
CA SER A 32 -4.94 16.34 -7.99
C SER A 32 -6.41 16.77 -7.96
N SER A 33 -7.29 15.95 -8.55
CA SER A 33 -8.75 16.11 -8.45
C SER A 33 -9.24 16.07 -6.99
N ILE A 34 -8.54 15.34 -6.12
CA ILE A 34 -8.75 15.34 -4.67
C ILE A 34 -7.60 16.14 -4.04
N THR A 35 -7.82 17.45 -3.89
CA THR A 35 -6.82 18.41 -3.47
C THR A 35 -6.22 18.14 -2.09
N GLY A 36 -6.95 17.58 -1.15
CA GLY A 36 -6.48 17.31 0.21
C GLY A 36 -6.88 15.92 0.72
N ARG A 37 -5.95 15.24 1.40
CA ARG A 37 -6.19 13.94 2.04
C ARG A 37 -5.73 13.96 3.48
N MET A 38 -6.65 13.66 4.40
CA MET A 38 -6.36 13.60 5.84
C MET A 38 -5.49 12.37 6.15
N ILE A 39 -4.49 12.57 7.02
CA ILE A 39 -3.58 11.52 7.53
C ILE A 39 -3.51 11.48 9.05
N ALA A 40 -3.97 12.53 9.72
CA ALA A 40 -4.06 12.61 11.17
C ALA A 40 -5.35 13.32 11.56
N PHE A 41 -5.93 12.97 12.70
CA PHE A 41 -7.14 13.58 13.24
C PHE A 41 -6.87 14.20 14.62
N GLY A 42 -7.54 15.30 14.93
CA GLY A 42 -7.30 16.06 16.17
C GLY A 42 -5.90 16.67 16.21
N ALA A 43 -5.30 16.67 17.40
CA ALA A 43 -4.00 17.28 17.65
C ALA A 43 -2.80 16.34 17.45
N GLU A 44 -3.02 15.12 16.96
CA GLU A 44 -1.96 14.14 16.76
C GLU A 44 -0.95 14.62 15.69
N PRO A 45 0.37 14.56 15.98
CA PRO A 45 1.39 14.91 14.99
C PRO A 45 1.30 14.00 13.76
N PRO A 46 1.42 14.54 12.54
CA PRO A 46 1.23 13.77 11.30
C PRO A 46 2.09 12.50 11.19
N GLU A 47 3.37 12.59 11.53
CA GLU A 47 4.27 11.44 11.46
C GLU A 47 3.92 10.35 12.47
N ALA A 48 3.50 10.75 13.70
CA ALA A 48 3.03 9.80 14.71
C ALA A 48 1.76 9.09 14.25
N ALA A 49 0.80 9.83 13.68
CA ALA A 49 -0.42 9.29 13.12
C ALA A 49 -0.18 8.28 12.00
N VAL A 50 0.77 8.58 11.09
CA VAL A 50 1.17 7.67 10.01
C VAL A 50 1.79 6.40 10.59
N ARG A 51 2.72 6.49 11.54
CA ARG A 51 3.30 5.31 12.24
C ARG A 51 2.22 4.48 12.92
N GLY A 52 1.34 5.12 13.69
CA GLY A 52 0.23 4.44 14.36
C GLY A 52 -0.74 3.78 13.39
N SER A 53 -1.00 4.37 12.23
CA SER A 53 -1.83 3.76 11.17
C SER A 53 -1.17 2.53 10.56
N LEU A 54 0.14 2.58 10.30
CA LEU A 54 0.93 1.42 9.84
C LEU A 54 0.88 0.29 10.87
N GLU A 55 1.12 0.59 12.14
CA GLU A 55 1.08 -0.40 13.22
C GLU A 55 -0.30 -1.06 13.38
N ARG A 56 -1.39 -0.25 13.32
CA ARG A 56 -2.76 -0.77 13.35
C ARG A 56 -3.05 -1.68 12.15
N ALA A 57 -2.62 -1.29 10.96
CA ALA A 57 -2.78 -2.07 9.75
C ALA A 57 -2.05 -3.43 9.85
N LEU A 58 -0.81 -3.45 10.31
CA LEU A 58 -0.03 -4.67 10.52
C LEU A 58 -0.68 -5.58 11.57
N LYS A 59 -1.10 -5.02 12.71
CA LYS A 59 -1.76 -5.76 13.78
C LYS A 59 -3.06 -6.42 13.32
N LEU A 60 -3.88 -5.69 12.55
CA LEU A 60 -5.12 -6.23 11.98
C LEU A 60 -4.82 -7.46 11.11
N ARG A 61 -3.86 -7.38 10.18
CA ARG A 61 -3.54 -8.46 9.25
C ARG A 61 -2.84 -9.64 9.91
N ALA A 62 -2.12 -9.43 11.00
CA ALA A 62 -1.51 -10.52 11.75
C ALA A 62 -2.55 -11.52 12.30
N GLY A 63 -3.77 -11.06 12.61
CA GLY A 63 -4.85 -11.92 13.10
C GLY A 63 -5.75 -12.53 12.03
N LEU A 64 -5.61 -12.13 10.75
CA LEU A 64 -6.53 -12.54 9.69
C LEU A 64 -6.08 -13.80 8.92
N PHE A 65 -4.79 -14.11 8.93
CA PHE A 65 -4.22 -15.16 8.10
C PHE A 65 -3.41 -16.13 8.93
N ASP A 66 -3.62 -17.43 8.68
CA ASP A 66 -2.76 -18.48 9.21
C ASP A 66 -1.45 -18.54 8.41
N PRO A 67 -0.29 -18.28 9.04
CA PRO A 67 1.01 -18.31 8.36
C PRO A 67 1.36 -19.68 7.76
N ALA A 68 0.80 -20.78 8.29
CA ALA A 68 1.01 -22.11 7.73
C ALA A 68 0.27 -22.31 6.40
N SER A 69 -0.81 -21.56 6.16
CA SER A 69 -1.60 -21.68 4.94
C SER A 69 -1.22 -20.63 3.89
N THR A 70 -0.76 -19.44 4.30
CA THR A 70 -0.35 -18.37 3.37
C THR A 70 0.73 -17.47 3.94
N ASN A 71 1.72 -17.13 3.11
CA ASN A 71 2.78 -16.17 3.41
C ASN A 71 2.71 -14.90 2.54
N ALA A 72 1.62 -14.74 1.77
CA ALA A 72 1.39 -13.56 0.94
C ALA A 72 0.10 -12.85 1.34
N ARG A 73 0.17 -11.53 1.60
CA ARG A 73 -0.98 -10.74 2.05
C ARG A 73 -0.80 -9.25 1.85
N ARG A 74 -1.91 -8.53 1.65
CA ARG A 74 -1.93 -7.08 1.74
C ARG A 74 -1.79 -6.65 3.19
N LEU A 75 -0.82 -5.77 3.46
CA LEU A 75 -0.56 -5.20 4.77
C LEU A 75 -1.19 -3.83 4.96
N VAL A 76 -1.20 -3.01 3.89
CA VAL A 76 -1.79 -1.67 3.90
C VAL A 76 -2.67 -1.48 2.67
N ASN A 77 -3.87 -0.96 2.87
CA ASN A 77 -4.86 -0.72 1.84
C ASN A 77 -5.33 0.75 1.82
N ALA A 78 -4.41 1.64 1.56
CA ALA A 78 -4.64 3.07 1.32
C ALA A 78 -5.61 3.72 2.32
N GLU A 79 -6.67 4.34 1.83
CA GLU A 79 -7.68 5.04 2.62
C GLU A 79 -8.35 4.16 3.66
N GLY A 80 -8.48 2.86 3.39
CA GLY A 80 -9.05 1.87 4.33
C GLY A 80 -8.25 1.73 5.62
N ASP A 81 -6.95 2.06 5.59
CA ASP A 81 -6.06 2.05 6.76
C ASP A 81 -5.66 3.46 7.23
N GLY A 82 -6.29 4.51 6.68
CA GLY A 82 -5.95 5.89 6.99
C GLY A 82 -4.61 6.36 6.41
N LEU A 83 -4.13 5.69 5.36
CA LEU A 83 -2.86 5.94 4.68
C LEU A 83 -3.11 6.21 3.18
N PRO A 84 -3.81 7.29 2.81
CA PRO A 84 -4.20 7.57 1.45
C PRO A 84 -3.02 7.42 0.48
N GLY A 85 -3.25 6.72 -0.62
CA GLY A 85 -2.25 6.54 -1.67
C GLY A 85 -1.13 5.56 -1.37
N LEU A 86 -1.18 4.80 -0.25
CA LEU A 86 -0.21 3.75 0.06
C LEU A 86 -0.84 2.36 -0.02
N ILE A 87 -0.25 1.51 -0.85
CA ILE A 87 -0.47 0.07 -0.81
C ILE A 87 0.83 -0.59 -0.36
N ALA A 88 0.73 -1.60 0.50
CA ALA A 88 1.87 -2.43 0.89
C ALA A 88 1.43 -3.90 0.92
N ASP A 89 2.10 -4.72 0.15
CA ASP A 89 1.86 -6.15 0.02
C ASP A 89 3.12 -6.93 0.42
N MET A 90 2.95 -7.95 1.24
CA MET A 90 4.01 -8.85 1.64
C MET A 90 3.90 -10.16 0.88
N TYR A 91 5.00 -10.60 0.31
CA TYR A 91 5.16 -11.84 -0.44
C TYR A 91 6.31 -12.63 0.15
N ASP A 92 6.02 -13.48 1.12
CA ASP A 92 7.01 -14.17 1.95
C ASP A 92 7.89 -13.16 2.71
N ASP A 93 9.13 -12.97 2.29
CA ASP A 93 10.11 -12.05 2.85
C ASP A 93 10.34 -10.79 1.98
N VAL A 94 9.54 -10.60 0.92
CA VAL A 94 9.61 -9.44 0.01
C VAL A 94 8.43 -8.51 0.26
N LEU A 95 8.72 -7.28 0.63
CA LEU A 95 7.75 -6.20 0.77
C LEU A 95 7.67 -5.40 -0.53
N VAL A 96 6.49 -5.33 -1.14
CA VAL A 96 6.24 -4.49 -2.31
C VAL A 96 5.34 -3.34 -1.90
N ILE A 97 5.80 -2.11 -2.12
CA ILE A 97 5.01 -0.90 -1.87
C ILE A 97 4.62 -0.22 -3.17
N GLN A 98 3.47 0.42 -3.14
CA GLN A 98 2.96 1.22 -4.24
C GLN A 98 2.46 2.55 -3.70
N ILE A 99 2.94 3.65 -4.26
CA ILE A 99 2.61 5.02 -3.84
C ILE A 99 1.99 5.76 -5.02
N THR A 100 0.79 6.30 -4.81
CA THR A 100 0.04 6.96 -5.88
C THR A 100 -0.13 8.46 -5.68
N THR A 101 0.17 9.00 -4.48
CA THR A 101 -0.06 10.42 -4.15
C THR A 101 1.23 11.14 -3.79
N LEU A 102 1.30 12.44 -4.13
CA LEU A 102 2.50 13.25 -3.91
C LEU A 102 2.83 13.41 -2.40
N GLY A 103 1.81 13.56 -1.55
CA GLY A 103 2.04 13.65 -0.11
C GLY A 103 2.60 12.36 0.48
N MET A 104 2.08 11.19 0.05
CA MET A 104 2.63 9.91 0.48
C MET A 104 4.03 9.65 -0.11
N GLU A 105 4.33 10.17 -1.31
CA GLU A 105 5.69 10.13 -1.86
C GLU A 105 6.69 10.86 -0.96
N LYS A 106 6.33 12.02 -0.40
CA LYS A 106 7.16 12.73 0.58
C LYS A 106 7.32 11.96 1.91
N LEU A 107 6.32 11.18 2.29
CA LEU A 107 6.34 10.34 3.49
C LEU A 107 7.00 8.96 3.27
N LYS A 108 7.42 8.64 2.05
CA LYS A 108 8.03 7.35 1.71
C LYS A 108 9.16 6.92 2.64
N PRO A 109 10.13 7.76 3.00
CA PRO A 109 11.20 7.35 3.93
C PRO A 109 10.64 6.87 5.27
N LEU A 110 9.69 7.61 5.86
CA LEU A 110 9.02 7.24 7.10
C LEU A 110 8.31 5.89 6.99
N VAL A 111 7.60 5.65 5.88
CA VAL A 111 6.88 4.40 5.60
C VAL A 111 7.84 3.23 5.49
N VAL A 112 8.90 3.37 4.67
CA VAL A 112 9.90 2.33 4.46
C VAL A 112 10.62 1.97 5.76
N ASP A 113 11.06 2.97 6.53
CA ASP A 113 11.73 2.77 7.81
C ASP A 113 10.83 2.04 8.81
N THR A 114 9.56 2.48 8.92
CA THR A 114 8.60 1.89 9.87
C THR A 114 8.28 0.44 9.50
N LEU A 115 7.99 0.16 8.23
CA LEU A 115 7.68 -1.20 7.78
C LEU A 115 8.90 -2.11 7.86
N SER A 116 10.09 -1.61 7.49
CA SER A 116 11.34 -2.39 7.57
C SER A 116 11.70 -2.76 9.01
N ALA A 117 11.55 -1.81 9.94
CA ALA A 117 11.80 -2.08 11.36
C ALA A 117 10.84 -3.14 11.94
N SER A 118 9.57 -3.11 11.52
CA SER A 118 8.53 -4.02 12.03
C SER A 118 8.58 -5.41 11.41
N LEU A 119 8.86 -5.50 10.11
CA LEU A 119 8.72 -6.73 9.31
C LEU A 119 10.05 -7.42 9.01
N ARG A 120 11.16 -6.66 9.00
CA ARG A 120 12.51 -7.10 8.62
C ARG A 120 12.53 -7.86 7.29
N PRO A 121 11.95 -7.30 6.23
CA PRO A 121 11.91 -7.97 4.94
C PRO A 121 13.33 -8.09 4.37
N ARG A 122 13.57 -9.14 3.57
CA ARG A 122 14.81 -9.30 2.81
C ARG A 122 14.96 -8.24 1.73
N SER A 123 13.83 -7.80 1.17
CA SER A 123 13.78 -6.80 0.09
C SER A 123 12.57 -5.90 0.24
N VAL A 124 12.75 -4.62 -0.03
CA VAL A 124 11.66 -3.63 -0.18
C VAL A 124 11.70 -3.07 -1.60
N ILE A 125 10.66 -3.35 -2.35
CA ILE A 125 10.52 -2.97 -3.77
C ILE A 125 9.39 -1.96 -3.92
N GLU A 126 9.62 -0.90 -4.67
CA GLU A 126 8.57 0.01 -5.11
C GLU A 126 8.04 -0.39 -6.50
N ARG A 127 6.72 -0.54 -6.61
CA ARG A 127 5.98 -0.74 -7.86
C ARG A 127 4.91 0.33 -7.99
N SER A 128 5.35 1.53 -8.34
CA SER A 128 4.52 2.73 -8.48
C SER A 128 4.39 3.15 -9.97
N ASP A 129 4.23 2.18 -10.86
CA ASP A 129 4.15 2.34 -12.31
C ASP A 129 2.72 2.61 -12.85
N LEU A 130 1.86 3.17 -11.99
CA LEU A 130 0.45 3.41 -12.27
C LEU A 130 0.19 4.75 -12.98
N PRO A 131 -0.76 4.79 -13.94
CA PRO A 131 -1.19 6.03 -14.59
C PRO A 131 -1.69 7.11 -13.63
N ALA A 132 -2.34 6.73 -12.52
CA ALA A 132 -2.87 7.64 -11.50
C ALA A 132 -1.80 8.56 -10.87
N ARG A 133 -0.52 8.18 -10.89
CA ARG A 133 0.58 9.04 -10.42
C ARG A 133 0.72 10.33 -11.23
N ARG A 134 0.42 10.28 -12.53
CA ARG A 134 0.51 11.46 -13.40
C ARG A 134 -0.48 12.55 -13.02
N GLU A 135 -1.65 12.17 -12.52
CA GLU A 135 -2.66 13.12 -12.00
C GLU A 135 -2.16 13.85 -10.74
N GLU A 136 -1.26 13.22 -9.99
CA GLU A 136 -0.58 13.81 -8.83
C GLU A 136 0.71 14.58 -9.20
N GLY A 137 1.10 14.60 -10.48
CA GLY A 137 2.33 15.20 -10.96
C GLY A 137 3.58 14.35 -10.68
N LEU A 138 3.41 13.05 -10.52
CA LEU A 138 4.47 12.08 -10.29
C LEU A 138 4.71 11.22 -11.52
N GLU A 139 5.98 10.91 -11.79
CA GLU A 139 6.33 9.94 -12.82
C GLU A 139 6.15 8.49 -12.31
N PRO A 140 5.84 7.55 -13.22
CA PRO A 140 5.90 6.12 -12.91
C PRO A 140 7.27 5.75 -12.33
N ARG A 141 7.27 4.86 -11.32
CA ARG A 141 8.51 4.48 -10.64
C ARG A 141 8.52 3.02 -10.28
N GLU A 142 9.63 2.36 -10.59
CA GLU A 142 10.03 1.06 -10.10
C GLU A 142 11.43 1.18 -9.51
N ALA A 143 11.63 0.67 -8.29
CA ALA A 143 12.93 0.78 -7.61
C ALA A 143 13.09 -0.29 -6.52
N LEU A 144 14.31 -0.73 -6.31
CA LEU A 144 14.73 -1.36 -5.05
C LEU A 144 14.95 -0.24 -4.03
N LEU A 145 14.20 -0.25 -2.93
CA LEU A 145 14.30 0.77 -1.88
C LEU A 145 15.22 0.32 -0.74
N ALA A 146 15.26 -0.97 -0.43
CA ALA A 146 16.14 -1.53 0.60
C ALA A 146 16.34 -3.04 0.38
N GLY A 147 17.44 -3.57 0.91
CA GLY A 147 17.74 -5.01 0.90
C GLY A 147 18.30 -5.52 -0.42
N GLU A 148 17.98 -6.76 -0.76
CA GLU A 148 18.53 -7.48 -1.90
C GLU A 148 17.70 -7.26 -3.18
N ALA A 149 18.36 -7.25 -4.34
CA ALA A 149 17.66 -7.28 -5.62
C ALA A 149 17.07 -8.68 -5.86
N VAL A 150 15.74 -8.75 -6.01
CA VAL A 150 15.00 -10.01 -6.17
C VAL A 150 14.00 -9.84 -7.31
N ASP A 151 14.12 -10.67 -8.36
CA ASP A 151 13.25 -10.58 -9.54
C ASP A 151 11.94 -11.36 -9.36
N LYS A 152 12.00 -12.48 -8.64
CA LYS A 152 10.87 -13.38 -8.41
C LYS A 152 11.01 -14.14 -7.09
N GLY A 153 9.89 -14.58 -6.56
CA GLY A 153 9.85 -15.40 -5.35
C GLY A 153 8.74 -16.43 -5.39
N ARG A 154 8.75 -17.32 -4.42
CA ARG A 154 7.73 -18.34 -4.25
C ARG A 154 6.84 -17.96 -3.07
N ILE A 155 5.55 -17.90 -3.29
CA ILE A 155 4.56 -17.70 -2.23
C ILE A 155 3.75 -18.95 -1.99
N LEU A 156 3.09 -19.01 -0.84
CA LEU A 156 2.13 -20.03 -0.46
C LEU A 156 0.75 -19.39 -0.32
N GLU A 157 -0.26 -19.97 -0.97
CA GLU A 157 -1.66 -19.58 -0.79
C GLU A 157 -2.52 -20.83 -0.62
N ALA A 158 -3.16 -20.98 0.54
CA ALA A 158 -3.96 -22.15 0.90
C ALA A 158 -3.23 -23.48 0.67
N GLY A 159 -1.94 -23.53 1.02
CA GLY A 159 -1.07 -24.69 0.84
C GLY A 159 -0.57 -24.92 -0.59
N ILE A 160 -0.95 -24.08 -1.55
CA ILE A 160 -0.51 -24.17 -2.95
C ILE A 160 0.62 -23.18 -3.20
N PRO A 161 1.77 -23.63 -3.75
CA PRO A 161 2.85 -22.74 -4.12
C PRO A 161 2.57 -22.03 -5.44
N PHE A 162 2.88 -20.71 -5.49
CA PHE A 162 2.88 -19.91 -6.71
C PHE A 162 4.22 -19.21 -6.87
N TRP A 163 4.65 -19.02 -8.11
CA TRP A 163 5.75 -18.13 -8.44
C TRP A 163 5.21 -16.74 -8.74
N VAL A 164 5.80 -15.74 -8.12
CA VAL A 164 5.46 -14.32 -8.30
C VAL A 164 6.68 -13.59 -8.82
N GLY A 165 6.52 -12.85 -9.91
CA GLY A 165 7.54 -11.97 -10.48
C GLY A 165 7.19 -10.52 -10.18
N TRP A 166 8.10 -9.79 -9.55
CA TRP A 166 7.85 -8.41 -9.12
C TRP A 166 7.86 -7.44 -10.31
N ALA A 167 8.76 -7.63 -11.27
CA ALA A 167 8.93 -6.73 -12.41
C ALA A 167 7.84 -6.87 -13.49
N GLN A 168 7.26 -8.07 -13.66
CA GLN A 168 6.33 -8.38 -14.76
C GLN A 168 4.93 -8.78 -14.29
N GLY A 169 4.75 -8.96 -12.97
CA GLY A 169 3.47 -9.35 -12.39
C GLY A 169 2.43 -8.23 -12.43
N GLN A 170 1.17 -8.61 -12.46
CA GLN A 170 0.06 -7.66 -12.34
C GLN A 170 0.02 -7.04 -10.94
N LYS A 171 -0.47 -5.79 -10.84
CA LYS A 171 -0.57 -5.03 -9.59
C LYS A 171 0.83 -4.91 -8.92
N THR A 172 0.94 -5.38 -7.68
CA THR A 172 2.21 -5.45 -6.93
C THR A 172 2.99 -6.75 -7.18
N GLY A 173 2.46 -7.66 -8.03
CA GLY A 173 3.08 -8.94 -8.38
C GLY A 173 2.10 -10.11 -8.48
N PHE A 174 0.99 -10.08 -7.71
CA PHE A 174 -0.01 -11.14 -7.67
C PHE A 174 -1.39 -10.60 -7.26
N ASP A 175 -2.47 -11.24 -7.75
CA ASP A 175 -3.85 -10.88 -7.42
C ASP A 175 -4.25 -11.43 -6.04
N LEU A 176 -3.81 -10.80 -4.96
CA LEU A 176 -4.11 -11.21 -3.58
C LEU A 176 -5.61 -11.18 -3.24
N ASP A 177 -6.37 -10.30 -3.90
CA ASP A 177 -7.81 -10.14 -3.76
C ASP A 177 -8.62 -11.28 -4.38
N GLN A 178 -8.03 -12.09 -5.26
CA GLN A 178 -8.68 -13.24 -5.90
C GLN A 178 -8.52 -14.56 -5.11
N ARG A 179 -7.96 -14.53 -3.92
CA ARG A 179 -7.70 -15.73 -3.10
C ARG A 179 -8.93 -16.58 -2.88
N GLU A 180 -10.03 -16.00 -2.43
CA GLU A 180 -11.27 -16.71 -2.16
C GLU A 180 -11.90 -17.25 -3.44
N SER A 181 -11.85 -16.48 -4.53
CA SER A 181 -12.31 -16.93 -5.84
C SER A 181 -11.53 -18.15 -6.33
N ARG A 182 -10.20 -18.16 -6.16
CA ARG A 182 -9.38 -19.33 -6.50
C ARG A 182 -9.73 -20.55 -5.65
N GLN A 183 -9.98 -20.39 -4.35
CA GLN A 183 -10.40 -21.48 -3.48
C GLN A 183 -11.79 -22.03 -3.86
N LEU A 184 -12.72 -21.15 -4.21
CA LEU A 184 -14.05 -21.54 -4.69
C LEU A 184 -13.93 -22.35 -5.98
N VAL A 185 -13.18 -21.87 -6.95
CA VAL A 185 -12.94 -22.58 -8.23
C VAL A 185 -12.30 -23.95 -7.99
N ARG A 186 -11.32 -24.04 -7.07
CA ARG A 186 -10.70 -25.32 -6.69
C ARG A 186 -11.72 -26.36 -6.26
N GLY A 187 -12.75 -25.95 -5.48
CA GLY A 187 -13.84 -26.84 -5.05
C GLY A 187 -14.66 -27.41 -6.20
N PHE A 188 -14.76 -26.71 -7.32
CA PHE A 188 -15.50 -27.15 -8.51
C PHE A 188 -14.63 -27.86 -9.56
N ALA A 189 -13.30 -27.77 -9.46
CA ALA A 189 -12.39 -28.20 -10.54
C ALA A 189 -12.13 -29.71 -10.58
N ALA A 190 -12.38 -30.45 -9.50
CA ALA A 190 -12.08 -31.88 -9.42
C ALA A 190 -12.76 -32.70 -10.54
N GLY A 191 -11.95 -33.37 -11.35
CA GLY A 191 -12.44 -34.21 -12.47
C GLY A 191 -13.04 -33.43 -13.65
N ARG A 192 -12.87 -32.09 -13.71
CA ARG A 192 -13.42 -31.23 -14.76
C ARG A 192 -12.34 -30.58 -15.62
N ARG A 193 -12.73 -30.20 -16.83
CA ARG A 193 -11.91 -29.36 -17.71
C ARG A 193 -12.29 -27.89 -17.45
N GLY A 194 -11.30 -27.03 -17.25
CA GLY A 194 -11.48 -25.59 -17.08
C GLY A 194 -10.89 -24.82 -18.27
N LEU A 195 -11.49 -23.67 -18.60
CA LEU A 195 -10.99 -22.70 -19.54
C LEU A 195 -10.79 -21.36 -18.81
N ASN A 196 -9.57 -20.83 -18.85
CA ASN A 196 -9.28 -19.46 -18.40
C ASN A 196 -9.31 -18.54 -19.63
N CYS A 197 -10.22 -17.57 -19.65
CA CYS A 197 -10.40 -16.64 -20.77
C CYS A 197 -9.66 -15.31 -20.61
N VAL A 198 -8.98 -15.09 -19.49
CA VAL A 198 -8.35 -13.79 -19.12
C VAL A 198 -6.91 -13.94 -18.63
N ALA A 199 -6.25 -15.03 -18.97
CA ALA A 199 -4.86 -15.26 -18.64
C ALA A 199 -3.93 -14.66 -19.70
#